data_136376f98d9ef570b5cbd5b5304803cf
#
_entry.id   136376f98d9ef570b5cbd5b5304803cf
#
_cell.length_a   1.000
_cell.length_b   1.000
_cell.length_c   1.000
_cell.angle_alpha   90.00
_cell.angle_beta   90.00
_cell.angle_gamma   90.00
#
_symmetry.space_group_name_H-M   'P 1'
#
loop_
_entity.id
_entity.type
_entity.pdbx_description
1 polymer ?
#
loop_
_entity_poly.entity_id
_entity_poly.type
_entity_poly.pdbx_seq_one_letter_code
_entity_poly.pdbx_strand_id
1 'polypeptide(L)'
;MNILFTIDRNYIAQMLTCVGSITRFPTPGGYDIYLLHSSLSEADRETIRAQEREGVCRFHFAAVETAAFDGFPETDRYPKEMYYRILAADYLPQTVERILYLDPDIVVIKPLDGLYQSDFADNLFLATTHVSAFLTRMNARRLKLEETVPYVNTGVMLLNLPTMRQVVRLADIRAFVAAHGSAMTLPDQDVVTALYGKRVALVDDMIYNLSDRMLGFYNARHPENWRGLDWVQENTVIIHYCGANKPWKEHYHGILDCFYNELVQPEQ
;
A
#
# COMPACT_ATOMS: atom_id res chain seq x y z
N MET A 1 1.19 5.42 -16.26
CA MET A 1 1.26 5.58 -14.77
C MET A 1 1.94 4.34 -14.18
N ASN A 2 2.91 4.52 -13.24
CA ASN A 2 3.62 3.39 -12.63
C ASN A 2 2.95 2.97 -11.32
N ILE A 3 2.62 1.69 -11.19
CA ILE A 3 2.02 1.07 -9.99
C ILE A 3 2.96 -0.02 -9.49
N LEU A 4 3.11 -0.16 -8.19
CA LEU A 4 3.96 -1.16 -7.54
C LEU A 4 3.15 -2.05 -6.62
N PHE A 5 3.39 -3.35 -6.73
CA PHE A 5 2.96 -4.34 -5.75
C PHE A 5 4.15 -5.14 -5.23
N THR A 6 4.04 -5.62 -4.01
CA THR A 6 4.93 -6.63 -3.45
C THR A 6 4.07 -7.82 -3.03
N ILE A 7 4.22 -8.95 -3.70
CA ILE A 7 3.35 -10.11 -3.52
C ILE A 7 4.11 -11.42 -3.51
N ASP A 8 3.52 -12.41 -2.84
CA ASP A 8 3.75 -13.83 -3.05
C ASP A 8 2.66 -14.43 -3.95
N ARG A 9 2.77 -15.73 -4.26
CA ARG A 9 1.80 -16.42 -5.11
C ARG A 9 0.37 -16.44 -4.53
N ASN A 10 0.21 -16.33 -3.20
CA ASN A 10 -1.10 -16.41 -2.55
C ASN A 10 -1.95 -15.16 -2.80
N TYR A 11 -1.32 -14.05 -3.19
CA TYR A 11 -1.97 -12.77 -3.43
C TYR A 11 -2.13 -12.42 -4.93
N ILE A 12 -1.82 -13.33 -5.85
CA ILE A 12 -1.96 -13.08 -7.29
C ILE A 12 -3.40 -12.71 -7.66
N ALA A 13 -4.39 -13.49 -7.20
CA ALA A 13 -5.80 -13.24 -7.52
C ALA A 13 -6.28 -11.86 -7.02
N GLN A 14 -5.92 -11.51 -5.78
CA GLN A 14 -6.28 -10.22 -5.17
C GLN A 14 -5.60 -9.06 -5.90
N MET A 15 -4.32 -9.19 -6.22
CA MET A 15 -3.58 -8.20 -6.99
C MET A 15 -4.21 -8.00 -8.37
N LEU A 16 -4.60 -9.06 -9.06
CA LEU A 16 -5.28 -8.96 -10.37
C LEU A 16 -6.65 -8.29 -10.24
N THR A 17 -7.40 -8.54 -9.15
CA THR A 17 -8.64 -7.82 -8.86
C THR A 17 -8.37 -6.33 -8.66
N CYS A 18 -7.34 -5.97 -7.89
CA CYS A 18 -6.91 -4.59 -7.71
C CYS A 18 -6.54 -3.94 -9.06
N VAL A 19 -5.73 -4.62 -9.88
CA VAL A 19 -5.37 -4.14 -11.24
C VAL A 19 -6.61 -3.99 -12.11
N GLY A 20 -7.57 -4.93 -12.04
CA GLY A 20 -8.86 -4.83 -12.72
C GLY A 20 -9.60 -3.54 -12.34
N SER A 21 -9.63 -3.20 -11.04
CA SER A 21 -10.26 -1.97 -10.56
C SER A 21 -9.56 -0.70 -11.08
N ILE A 22 -8.22 -0.69 -11.09
CA ILE A 22 -7.41 0.43 -11.59
C ILE A 22 -7.63 0.68 -13.07
N THR A 23 -7.63 -0.39 -13.87
CA THR A 23 -7.69 -0.31 -15.33
C THR A 23 -9.08 0.04 -15.88
N ARG A 24 -10.09 0.16 -15.03
CA ARG A 24 -11.40 0.78 -15.36
C ARG A 24 -11.27 2.28 -15.65
N PHE A 25 -10.19 2.92 -15.18
CA PHE A 25 -9.92 4.35 -15.35
C PHE A 25 -8.74 4.55 -16.31
N PRO A 26 -9.00 4.86 -17.59
CA PRO A 26 -7.94 5.06 -18.57
C PRO A 26 -6.99 6.20 -18.19
N THR A 27 -5.68 6.00 -18.40
CA THR A 27 -4.65 7.01 -18.22
C THR A 27 -3.78 7.10 -19.49
N PRO A 28 -3.27 8.28 -19.86
CA PRO A 28 -2.37 8.42 -21.01
C PRO A 28 -1.15 7.49 -20.89
N GLY A 29 -0.90 6.68 -21.92
CA GLY A 29 0.19 5.69 -21.95
C GLY A 29 -0.08 4.39 -21.15
N GLY A 30 -1.24 4.25 -20.52
CA GLY A 30 -1.61 3.07 -19.75
C GLY A 30 -0.86 2.96 -18.42
N TYR A 31 -0.92 1.75 -17.84
CA TYR A 31 -0.31 1.43 -16.56
C TYR A 31 0.89 0.48 -16.74
N ASP A 32 2.04 0.87 -16.22
CA ASP A 32 3.20 0.00 -16.03
C ASP A 32 3.16 -0.54 -14.60
N ILE A 33 2.90 -1.84 -14.46
CA ILE A 33 2.67 -2.50 -13.17
C ILE A 33 3.91 -3.29 -12.80
N TYR A 34 4.60 -2.84 -11.77
CA TYR A 34 5.83 -3.45 -11.26
C TYR A 34 5.51 -4.39 -10.12
N LEU A 35 6.09 -5.58 -10.16
CA LEU A 35 5.93 -6.63 -9.14
C LEU A 35 7.29 -6.94 -8.53
N LEU A 36 7.51 -6.57 -7.27
CA LEU A 36 8.64 -7.05 -6.50
C LEU A 36 8.26 -8.37 -5.84
N HIS A 37 9.02 -9.42 -6.08
CA HIS A 37 8.74 -10.76 -5.58
C HIS A 37 10.02 -11.55 -5.31
N SER A 38 9.91 -12.58 -4.48
CA SER A 38 10.99 -13.52 -4.22
C SER A 38 10.67 -14.95 -4.67
N SER A 39 9.39 -15.26 -4.89
CA SER A 39 8.90 -16.64 -4.98
C SER A 39 7.95 -16.93 -6.17
N LEU A 40 7.67 -15.95 -7.04
CA LEU A 40 6.80 -16.21 -8.20
C LEU A 40 7.51 -17.13 -9.20
N SER A 41 6.90 -18.27 -9.48
CA SER A 41 7.35 -19.20 -10.52
C SER A 41 7.13 -18.62 -11.93
N GLU A 42 7.72 -19.26 -12.96
CA GLU A 42 7.45 -18.85 -14.36
C GLU A 42 5.96 -18.99 -14.70
N ALA A 43 5.30 -20.08 -14.27
CA ALA A 43 3.87 -20.27 -14.47
C ALA A 43 3.02 -19.18 -13.81
N ASP A 44 3.41 -18.71 -12.60
CA ASP A 44 2.74 -17.59 -11.94
C ASP A 44 2.90 -16.31 -12.78
N ARG A 45 4.11 -16.05 -13.29
CA ARG A 45 4.39 -14.87 -14.14
C ARG A 45 3.65 -14.93 -15.48
N GLU A 46 3.56 -16.10 -16.09
CA GLU A 46 2.77 -16.32 -17.33
C GLU A 46 1.28 -16.06 -17.09
N THR A 47 0.73 -16.54 -15.96
CA THR A 47 -0.66 -16.27 -15.56
C THR A 47 -0.92 -14.78 -15.43
N ILE A 48 0.01 -14.05 -14.83
CA ILE A 48 -0.10 -12.58 -14.67
C ILE A 48 0.05 -11.88 -16.03
N ARG A 49 1.05 -12.25 -16.85
CA ARG A 49 1.24 -11.66 -18.20
C ARG A 49 0.04 -11.88 -19.11
N ALA A 50 -0.68 -13.00 -18.98
CA ALA A 50 -1.89 -13.25 -19.74
C ALA A 50 -3.01 -12.20 -19.49
N GLN A 51 -2.88 -11.38 -18.46
CA GLN A 51 -3.79 -10.28 -18.16
C GLN A 51 -3.34 -8.94 -18.76
N GLU A 52 -2.20 -8.90 -19.46
CA GLU A 52 -1.75 -7.70 -20.17
C GLU A 52 -2.74 -7.32 -21.28
N ARG A 53 -2.94 -6.02 -21.43
CA ARG A 53 -3.77 -5.45 -22.48
C ARG A 53 -3.04 -4.28 -23.12
N GLU A 54 -2.83 -4.34 -24.42
CA GLU A 54 -2.14 -3.32 -25.19
C GLU A 54 -2.77 -1.93 -24.96
N GLY A 55 -1.94 -0.96 -24.64
CA GLY A 55 -2.36 0.42 -24.34
C GLY A 55 -3.06 0.61 -22.98
N VAL A 56 -3.33 -0.48 -22.22
CA VAL A 56 -4.01 -0.43 -20.93
C VAL A 56 -3.07 -0.76 -19.79
N CYS A 57 -2.45 -1.95 -19.77
CA CYS A 57 -1.52 -2.33 -18.72
C CYS A 57 -0.46 -3.33 -19.19
N ARG A 58 0.75 -3.21 -18.64
CA ARG A 58 1.89 -4.12 -18.79
C ARG A 58 2.45 -4.47 -17.44
N PHE A 59 2.97 -5.71 -17.29
CA PHE A 59 3.58 -6.20 -16.06
C PHE A 59 5.10 -6.30 -16.19
N HIS A 60 5.80 -5.80 -15.17
CA HIS A 60 7.25 -5.84 -15.04
C HIS A 60 7.60 -6.58 -13.75
N PHE A 61 8.44 -7.60 -13.85
CA PHE A 61 8.82 -8.44 -12.71
C PHE A 61 10.24 -8.11 -12.28
N ALA A 62 10.43 -7.86 -10.99
CA ALA A 62 11.73 -7.64 -10.40
C ALA A 62 11.92 -8.60 -9.20
N ALA A 63 12.87 -9.51 -9.35
CA ALA A 63 13.20 -10.45 -8.29
C ALA A 63 13.96 -9.74 -7.16
N VAL A 64 13.55 -10.01 -5.93
CA VAL A 64 14.19 -9.47 -4.72
C VAL A 64 15.05 -10.54 -4.06
N GLU A 65 16.28 -10.20 -3.72
CA GLU A 65 17.18 -11.08 -2.99
C GLU A 65 16.77 -11.15 -1.52
N THR A 66 16.23 -12.31 -1.11
CA THR A 66 15.71 -12.51 0.27
C THR A 66 16.78 -12.39 1.34
N ALA A 67 18.03 -12.68 1.04
CA ALA A 67 19.17 -12.55 1.97
C ALA A 67 19.32 -11.11 2.51
N ALA A 68 18.84 -10.10 1.78
CA ALA A 68 18.80 -8.72 2.24
C ALA A 68 17.95 -8.54 3.52
N PHE A 69 16.99 -9.43 3.77
CA PHE A 69 16.01 -9.37 4.85
C PHE A 69 16.17 -10.50 5.88
N ASP A 70 17.33 -11.19 5.89
CA ASP A 70 17.58 -12.23 6.89
C ASP A 70 17.60 -11.65 8.31
N GLY A 71 16.89 -12.33 9.21
CA GLY A 71 16.73 -11.88 10.60
C GLY A 71 15.67 -10.80 10.82
N PHE A 72 14.95 -10.37 9.79
CA PHE A 72 13.83 -9.45 9.96
C PHE A 72 12.63 -10.19 10.59
N PRO A 73 11.87 -9.53 11.48
CA PRO A 73 10.64 -10.11 12.03
C PRO A 73 9.65 -10.45 10.92
N GLU A 74 9.20 -11.70 10.91
CA GLU A 74 8.17 -12.17 9.99
C GLU A 74 7.17 -13.09 10.70
N THR A 75 5.95 -13.11 10.20
CA THR A 75 4.88 -14.00 10.61
C THR A 75 4.05 -14.38 9.40
N ASP A 76 3.17 -15.37 9.51
CA ASP A 76 2.22 -15.71 8.42
C ASP A 76 1.41 -14.51 7.94
N ARG A 77 1.18 -13.54 8.80
CA ARG A 77 0.46 -12.31 8.49
C ARG A 77 1.35 -11.21 7.90
N TYR A 78 2.61 -11.21 8.26
CA TYR A 78 3.60 -10.19 7.89
C TYR A 78 4.83 -10.88 7.28
N PRO A 79 4.72 -11.36 6.03
CA PRO A 79 5.81 -12.02 5.32
C PRO A 79 6.89 -11.01 4.92
N LYS A 80 8.08 -11.51 4.51
CA LYS A 80 9.22 -10.65 4.11
C LYS A 80 8.89 -9.69 2.98
N GLU A 81 7.97 -10.05 2.10
CA GLU A 81 7.53 -9.25 0.96
C GLU A 81 7.06 -7.85 1.36
N MET A 82 6.52 -7.68 2.57
CA MET A 82 6.08 -6.36 3.05
C MET A 82 7.23 -5.35 3.19
N TYR A 83 8.48 -5.81 3.40
CA TYR A 83 9.62 -4.91 3.49
C TYR A 83 10.13 -4.44 2.13
N TYR A 84 9.82 -5.15 1.03
CA TYR A 84 10.36 -4.84 -0.31
C TYR A 84 9.96 -3.44 -0.76
N ARG A 85 8.77 -2.94 -0.36
CA ARG A 85 8.31 -1.59 -0.66
C ARG A 85 9.25 -0.50 -0.15
N ILE A 86 9.94 -0.74 0.97
CA ILE A 86 10.84 0.24 1.57
C ILE A 86 12.12 0.39 0.74
N LEU A 87 12.56 -0.68 0.10
CA LEU A 87 13.75 -0.74 -0.76
C LEU A 87 13.40 -0.72 -2.26
N ALA A 88 12.16 -0.39 -2.62
CA ALA A 88 11.68 -0.45 -4.00
C ALA A 88 12.60 0.29 -4.99
N ALA A 89 13.18 1.42 -4.56
CA ALA A 89 14.06 2.23 -5.39
C ALA A 89 15.33 1.51 -5.86
N ASP A 90 15.78 0.48 -5.14
CA ASP A 90 16.97 -0.31 -5.47
C ASP A 90 16.68 -1.35 -6.57
N TYR A 91 15.42 -1.78 -6.70
CA TYR A 91 14.98 -2.84 -7.62
C TYR A 91 14.31 -2.30 -8.89
N LEU A 92 13.95 -1.02 -8.91
CA LEU A 92 13.22 -0.41 -10.02
C LEU A 92 14.15 0.33 -10.99
N PRO A 93 13.81 0.41 -12.30
CA PRO A 93 14.60 1.13 -13.29
C PRO A 93 14.88 2.58 -12.89
N GLN A 94 16.08 3.08 -13.20
CA GLN A 94 16.48 4.46 -12.88
C GLN A 94 15.60 5.51 -13.57
N THR A 95 14.98 5.15 -14.69
CA THR A 95 14.06 6.00 -15.45
C THR A 95 12.70 6.19 -14.77
N VAL A 96 12.36 5.36 -13.79
CA VAL A 96 11.14 5.52 -13.01
C VAL A 96 11.41 6.49 -11.86
N GLU A 97 10.76 7.65 -11.90
CA GLU A 97 10.95 8.71 -10.91
C GLU A 97 9.90 8.65 -9.80
N ARG A 98 8.66 8.25 -10.13
CA ARG A 98 7.57 8.07 -9.17
C ARG A 98 6.82 6.80 -9.42
N ILE A 99 6.32 6.20 -8.35
CA ILE A 99 5.51 4.99 -8.42
C ILE A 99 4.51 4.97 -7.27
N LEU A 100 3.28 4.58 -7.55
CA LEU A 100 2.27 4.39 -6.50
C LEU A 100 2.29 2.94 -6.05
N TYR A 101 2.72 2.73 -4.81
CA TYR A 101 2.64 1.44 -4.13
C TYR A 101 1.22 1.21 -3.61
N LEU A 102 0.69 0.02 -3.87
CA LEU A 102 -0.61 -0.43 -3.37
C LEU A 102 -0.48 -1.84 -2.78
N ASP A 103 -1.12 -2.06 -1.64
CA ASP A 103 -1.34 -3.42 -1.14
C ASP A 103 -2.33 -4.16 -2.06
N PRO A 104 -2.20 -5.49 -2.22
CA PRO A 104 -3.04 -6.25 -3.15
C PRO A 104 -4.51 -6.39 -2.71
N ASP A 105 -4.83 -6.01 -1.47
CA ASP A 105 -6.17 -6.04 -0.88
C ASP A 105 -6.91 -4.68 -0.99
N ILE A 106 -6.70 -4.03 -2.12
CA ILE A 106 -7.25 -2.71 -2.44
C ILE A 106 -8.22 -2.80 -3.62
N VAL A 107 -9.23 -1.92 -3.61
CA VAL A 107 -10.09 -1.61 -4.75
C VAL A 107 -10.05 -0.11 -5.02
N VAL A 108 -9.81 0.24 -6.27
CA VAL A 108 -9.82 1.62 -6.76
C VAL A 108 -11.19 1.91 -7.38
N ILE A 109 -11.87 2.94 -6.90
CA ILE A 109 -13.23 3.30 -7.33
C ILE A 109 -13.32 4.67 -8.04
N LYS A 110 -12.17 5.36 -8.18
CA LYS A 110 -12.03 6.62 -8.94
C LYS A 110 -10.62 6.74 -9.53
N PRO A 111 -10.40 7.66 -10.52
CA PRO A 111 -9.08 7.89 -11.10
C PRO A 111 -8.01 8.22 -10.05
N LEU A 112 -6.81 7.64 -10.23
CA LEU A 112 -5.66 7.81 -9.31
C LEU A 112 -4.86 9.10 -9.59
N ASP A 113 -5.19 9.85 -10.64
CA ASP A 113 -4.40 10.99 -11.14
C ASP A 113 -4.13 12.04 -10.07
N GLY A 114 -5.15 12.35 -9.26
CA GLY A 114 -5.03 13.35 -8.19
C GLY A 114 -3.94 13.00 -7.17
N LEU A 115 -3.88 11.73 -6.74
CA LEU A 115 -2.82 11.25 -5.85
C LEU A 115 -1.49 11.14 -6.60
N TYR A 116 -1.51 10.53 -7.78
CA TYR A 116 -0.29 10.23 -8.53
C TYR A 116 0.49 11.48 -8.94
N GLN A 117 -0.22 12.58 -9.26
CA GLN A 117 0.39 13.86 -9.68
C GLN A 117 0.72 14.78 -8.50
N SER A 118 0.40 14.38 -7.26
CA SER A 118 0.71 15.19 -6.08
C SER A 118 2.20 15.52 -5.98
N ASP A 119 2.48 16.71 -5.49
CA ASP A 119 3.86 17.16 -5.27
C ASP A 119 4.44 16.51 -4.01
N PHE A 120 5.64 16.01 -4.12
CA PHE A 120 6.38 15.47 -2.97
C PHE A 120 6.94 16.56 -2.07
N ALA A 121 7.10 17.79 -2.59
CA ALA A 121 7.99 18.77 -1.98
C ALA A 121 9.35 18.10 -1.64
N ASP A 122 9.78 18.13 -0.38
CA ASP A 122 11.01 17.50 0.08
C ASP A 122 10.80 16.08 0.69
N ASN A 123 9.60 15.51 0.52
CA ASN A 123 9.26 14.23 1.14
C ASN A 123 9.69 13.02 0.30
N LEU A 124 9.94 11.91 1.01
CA LEU A 124 10.19 10.60 0.42
C LEU A 124 8.90 9.92 -0.04
N PHE A 125 7.83 10.13 0.75
CA PHE A 125 6.56 9.44 0.57
C PHE A 125 5.39 10.41 0.77
N LEU A 126 4.30 10.17 0.01
CA LEU A 126 2.98 10.57 0.41
C LEU A 126 2.24 9.32 0.87
N ALA A 127 1.64 9.36 2.04
CA ALA A 127 0.95 8.22 2.64
C ALA A 127 -0.18 8.69 3.56
N THR A 128 -0.92 7.75 4.13
CA THR A 128 -2.00 8.04 5.09
C THR A 128 -1.64 7.58 6.49
N THR A 129 -2.44 7.96 7.46
CA THR A 129 -2.40 7.39 8.81
C THR A 129 -3.75 6.77 9.16
N HIS A 130 -3.74 5.52 9.65
CA HIS A 130 -4.95 4.80 10.08
C HIS A 130 -5.12 4.79 11.61
N VAL A 131 -4.44 5.69 12.31
CA VAL A 131 -4.45 5.73 13.76
C VAL A 131 -4.83 7.13 14.28
N SER A 132 -5.52 7.16 15.40
CA SER A 132 -5.83 8.41 16.09
C SER A 132 -4.57 9.08 16.65
N ALA A 133 -4.64 10.37 16.93
CA ALA A 133 -3.55 11.12 17.58
C ALA A 133 -3.07 10.47 18.89
N PHE A 134 -3.96 9.83 19.65
CA PHE A 134 -3.60 9.09 20.84
C PHE A 134 -2.72 7.88 20.52
N LEU A 135 -3.11 7.06 19.54
CA LEU A 135 -2.33 5.89 19.11
C LEU A 135 -1.02 6.30 18.44
N THR A 136 -0.99 7.42 17.71
CA THR A 136 0.25 8.00 17.17
C THR A 136 1.25 8.27 18.31
N ARG A 137 0.83 8.94 19.40
CA ARG A 137 1.70 9.18 20.55
C ARG A 137 2.15 7.90 21.25
N MET A 138 1.27 6.90 21.37
CA MET A 138 1.66 5.60 21.94
C MET A 138 2.71 4.89 21.08
N ASN A 139 2.55 4.88 19.76
CA ASN A 139 3.53 4.30 18.84
C ASN A 139 4.86 5.08 18.85
N ALA A 140 4.80 6.40 18.88
CA ALA A 140 5.99 7.24 19.00
C ALA A 140 6.80 6.88 20.27
N ARG A 141 6.14 6.74 21.43
CA ARG A 141 6.79 6.30 22.68
C ARG A 141 7.37 4.90 22.59
N ARG A 142 6.63 3.95 22.00
CA ARG A 142 7.09 2.57 21.80
C ARG A 142 8.35 2.53 20.93
N LEU A 143 8.37 3.32 19.87
CA LEU A 143 9.48 3.41 18.93
C LEU A 143 10.56 4.44 19.34
N LYS A 144 10.39 5.11 20.48
CA LYS A 144 11.28 6.17 21.01
C LYS A 144 11.45 7.35 20.05
N LEU A 145 10.35 7.75 19.43
CA LEU A 145 10.28 8.88 18.51
C LEU A 145 9.68 10.13 19.16
N GLU A 146 9.82 11.26 18.49
CA GLU A 146 9.08 12.47 18.83
C GLU A 146 7.57 12.25 18.61
N GLU A 147 6.71 12.75 19.50
CA GLU A 147 5.25 12.55 19.44
C GLU A 147 4.60 13.22 18.22
N THR A 148 5.33 14.09 17.52
CA THR A 148 4.89 14.78 16.30
C THR A 148 5.06 13.93 15.04
N VAL A 149 5.83 12.84 15.09
CA VAL A 149 6.03 11.96 13.94
C VAL A 149 4.75 11.17 13.66
N PRO A 150 4.16 11.29 12.44
CA PRO A 150 2.94 10.56 12.11
C PRO A 150 3.21 9.06 12.04
N TYR A 151 2.31 8.25 12.58
CA TYR A 151 2.37 6.81 12.37
C TYR A 151 1.75 6.45 11.02
N VAL A 152 2.60 5.99 10.11
CA VAL A 152 2.26 5.83 8.68
C VAL A 152 1.61 4.48 8.41
N ASN A 153 0.53 4.46 7.63
CA ASN A 153 0.05 3.24 6.98
C ASN A 153 0.76 3.06 5.64
N THR A 154 1.36 1.90 5.43
CA THR A 154 2.20 1.59 4.27
C THR A 154 1.48 0.90 3.12
N GLY A 155 0.17 0.68 3.24
CA GLY A 155 -0.62 -0.01 2.21
C GLY A 155 -0.93 0.83 0.97
N VAL A 156 -0.90 2.17 1.11
CA VAL A 156 -0.98 3.13 -0.01
C VAL A 156 0.12 4.16 0.16
N MET A 157 1.10 4.17 -0.74
CA MET A 157 2.21 5.12 -0.72
C MET A 157 2.58 5.60 -2.12
N LEU A 158 2.62 6.90 -2.35
CA LEU A 158 3.30 7.44 -3.51
C LEU A 158 4.78 7.62 -3.16
N LEU A 159 5.68 7.01 -3.95
CA LEU A 159 7.11 6.92 -3.68
C LEU A 159 7.90 7.88 -4.57
N ASN A 160 8.76 8.71 -3.98
CA ASN A 160 9.74 9.57 -4.64
C ASN A 160 11.05 8.79 -4.84
N LEU A 161 11.15 8.03 -5.94
CA LEU A 161 12.27 7.11 -6.15
C LEU A 161 13.65 7.80 -6.24
N PRO A 162 13.81 8.97 -6.92
CA PRO A 162 15.08 9.69 -6.92
C PRO A 162 15.57 10.04 -5.51
N THR A 163 14.68 10.53 -4.67
CA THR A 163 15.01 10.88 -3.29
C THR A 163 15.25 9.63 -2.42
N MET A 164 14.46 8.58 -2.62
CA MET A 164 14.67 7.30 -1.93
C MET A 164 16.05 6.71 -2.22
N ARG A 165 16.51 6.72 -3.48
CA ARG A 165 17.86 6.26 -3.88
C ARG A 165 18.98 7.00 -3.15
N GLN A 166 18.76 8.23 -2.75
CA GLN A 166 19.74 9.04 -2.01
C GLN A 166 19.72 8.81 -0.50
N VAL A 167 18.56 8.47 0.07
CA VAL A 167 18.31 8.53 1.52
C VAL A 167 18.10 7.15 2.13
N VAL A 168 17.36 6.26 1.46
CA VAL A 168 17.03 4.95 2.01
C VAL A 168 18.25 4.04 1.93
N ARG A 169 18.61 3.42 3.06
CA ARG A 169 19.75 2.51 3.15
C ARG A 169 19.35 1.23 3.87
N LEU A 170 19.63 0.09 3.26
CA LEU A 170 19.42 -1.23 3.87
C LEU A 170 20.14 -1.35 5.22
N ALA A 171 21.32 -0.75 5.35
CA ALA A 171 22.10 -0.78 6.59
C ALA A 171 21.36 -0.12 7.76
N ASP A 172 20.68 1.02 7.52
CA ASP A 172 19.93 1.73 8.55
C ASP A 172 18.68 0.94 8.97
N ILE A 173 18.01 0.32 7.98
CA ILE A 173 16.86 -0.55 8.23
C ILE A 173 17.27 -1.77 9.08
N ARG A 174 18.37 -2.43 8.72
CA ARG A 174 18.91 -3.55 9.49
C ARG A 174 19.29 -3.15 10.92
N ALA A 175 19.95 -2.01 11.09
CA ALA A 175 20.31 -1.51 12.40
C ALA A 175 19.08 -1.22 13.26
N PHE A 176 18.05 -0.63 12.67
CA PHE A 176 16.77 -0.37 13.37
C PHE A 176 16.08 -1.68 13.76
N VAL A 177 15.95 -2.64 12.84
CA VAL A 177 15.33 -3.95 13.10
C VAL A 177 16.10 -4.70 14.17
N ALA A 178 17.44 -4.72 14.13
CA ALA A 178 18.25 -5.36 15.15
C ALA A 178 18.06 -4.74 16.55
N ALA A 179 17.86 -3.43 16.61
CA ALA A 179 17.68 -2.72 17.89
C ALA A 179 16.26 -2.79 18.45
N HIS A 180 15.23 -2.94 17.60
CA HIS A 180 13.83 -2.77 17.98
C HIS A 180 12.93 -3.96 17.59
N GLY A 181 13.43 -5.00 16.92
CA GLY A 181 12.64 -6.09 16.35
C GLY A 181 11.63 -6.72 17.33
N SER A 182 12.02 -6.91 18.60
CA SER A 182 11.13 -7.46 19.65
C SER A 182 10.00 -6.51 20.07
N ALA A 183 10.12 -5.21 19.77
CA ALA A 183 9.10 -4.21 20.07
C ALA A 183 8.21 -3.89 18.86
N MET A 184 8.55 -4.38 17.66
CA MET A 184 7.80 -4.10 16.44
C MET A 184 6.46 -4.84 16.44
N THR A 185 5.40 -4.15 16.01
CA THR A 185 4.03 -4.70 15.93
C THR A 185 3.50 -4.74 14.50
N LEU A 186 3.80 -3.73 13.71
CA LEU A 186 3.53 -3.62 12.28
C LEU A 186 4.88 -3.31 11.61
N PRO A 187 5.66 -4.34 11.28
CA PRO A 187 7.11 -4.18 11.11
C PRO A 187 7.52 -3.18 10.03
N ASP A 188 6.92 -3.22 8.85
CA ASP A 188 7.22 -2.28 7.77
C ASP A 188 6.75 -0.84 8.10
N GLN A 189 5.56 -0.69 8.72
CA GLN A 189 5.07 0.60 9.18
C GLN A 189 5.94 1.18 10.29
N ASP A 190 6.41 0.33 11.20
CA ASP A 190 7.33 0.75 12.28
C ASP A 190 8.66 1.24 11.71
N VAL A 191 9.23 0.54 10.71
CA VAL A 191 10.46 0.96 10.02
C VAL A 191 10.25 2.29 9.29
N VAL A 192 9.21 2.41 8.47
CA VAL A 192 8.93 3.64 7.70
C VAL A 192 8.68 4.81 8.64
N THR A 193 7.87 4.62 9.68
CA THR A 193 7.58 5.66 10.68
C THR A 193 8.85 6.10 11.41
N ALA A 194 9.66 5.16 11.88
CA ALA A 194 10.82 5.46 12.71
C ALA A 194 11.95 6.14 11.92
N LEU A 195 12.26 5.62 10.74
CA LEU A 195 13.41 6.12 9.97
C LEU A 195 13.04 7.30 9.07
N TYR A 196 11.81 7.34 8.57
CA TYR A 196 11.43 8.27 7.51
C TYR A 196 10.18 9.09 7.81
N GLY A 197 9.52 8.91 8.96
CA GLY A 197 8.24 9.58 9.28
C GLY A 197 8.28 11.11 9.22
N LYS A 198 9.44 11.74 9.48
CA LYS A 198 9.64 13.20 9.30
C LYS A 198 9.69 13.64 7.84
N ARG A 199 9.78 12.71 6.90
CA ARG A 199 9.81 12.92 5.45
C ARG A 199 8.64 12.27 4.74
N VAL A 200 7.50 12.19 5.43
CA VAL A 200 6.22 11.72 4.88
C VAL A 200 5.24 12.88 4.89
N ALA A 201 4.67 13.22 3.73
CA ALA A 201 3.51 14.08 3.64
C ALA A 201 2.24 13.22 3.78
N LEU A 202 1.33 13.63 4.68
CA LEU A 202 0.07 12.92 4.85
C LEU A 202 -0.96 13.38 3.83
N VAL A 203 -1.66 12.41 3.25
CA VAL A 203 -2.85 12.61 2.41
C VAL A 203 -4.09 12.11 3.15
N ASP A 204 -5.28 12.50 2.70
CA ASP A 204 -6.56 12.17 3.34
C ASP A 204 -6.83 10.66 3.26
N ASP A 205 -6.96 10.02 4.42
CA ASP A 205 -7.18 8.58 4.56
C ASP A 205 -8.60 8.15 4.15
N MET A 206 -9.59 9.02 4.31
CA MET A 206 -10.97 8.77 3.86
C MET A 206 -11.09 8.78 2.33
N ILE A 207 -10.19 9.47 1.65
CA ILE A 207 -10.15 9.56 0.18
C ILE A 207 -9.23 8.48 -0.41
N TYR A 208 -8.00 8.34 0.11
CA TYR A 208 -6.96 7.56 -0.54
C TYR A 208 -6.59 6.26 0.16
N ASN A 209 -7.27 5.91 1.26
CA ASN A 209 -6.97 4.65 1.97
C ASN A 209 -8.11 4.27 2.94
N LEU A 210 -9.36 4.36 2.47
CA LEU A 210 -10.54 4.12 3.30
C LEU A 210 -10.66 2.64 3.68
N SER A 211 -10.98 2.37 4.94
CA SER A 211 -11.41 1.05 5.41
C SER A 211 -12.70 1.14 6.21
N ASP A 212 -13.46 0.04 6.33
CA ASP A 212 -14.66 -0.01 7.17
C ASP A 212 -14.41 0.46 8.60
N ARG A 213 -13.24 0.10 9.16
CA ARG A 213 -12.86 0.55 10.50
C ARG A 213 -12.73 2.08 10.59
N MET A 214 -12.11 2.71 9.58
CA MET A 214 -11.95 4.16 9.52
C MET A 214 -13.29 4.85 9.36
N LEU A 215 -14.13 4.34 8.46
CA LEU A 215 -15.49 4.83 8.24
C LEU A 215 -16.33 4.72 9.51
N GLY A 216 -16.28 3.58 10.18
CA GLY A 216 -16.97 3.35 11.45
C GLY A 216 -16.50 4.31 12.56
N PHE A 217 -15.19 4.53 12.69
CA PHE A 217 -14.64 5.49 13.67
C PHE A 217 -15.03 6.93 13.36
N TYR A 218 -15.04 7.31 12.09
CA TYR A 218 -15.50 8.63 11.68
C TYR A 218 -16.96 8.83 12.07
N ASN A 219 -17.84 7.91 11.68
CA ASN A 219 -19.27 7.99 11.91
C ASN A 219 -19.63 7.96 13.41
N ALA A 220 -18.89 7.19 14.20
CA ALA A 220 -19.10 7.17 15.66
C ALA A 220 -18.76 8.50 16.34
N ARG A 221 -17.83 9.28 15.77
CA ARG A 221 -17.41 10.59 16.29
C ARG A 221 -18.22 11.76 15.73
N HIS A 222 -18.82 11.58 14.57
CA HIS A 222 -19.52 12.62 13.82
C HIS A 222 -20.91 12.12 13.37
N PRO A 223 -21.79 11.73 14.31
CA PRO A 223 -23.12 11.21 13.95
C PRO A 223 -23.97 12.19 13.17
N GLU A 224 -23.73 13.49 13.33
CA GLU A 224 -24.38 14.59 12.58
C GLU A 224 -23.89 14.69 11.11
N ASN A 225 -22.73 14.13 10.81
CA ASN A 225 -22.11 14.13 9.48
C ASN A 225 -21.85 12.70 9.01
N TRP A 226 -22.85 11.85 9.12
CA TRP A 226 -22.77 10.44 8.75
C TRP A 226 -22.34 10.25 7.29
N ARG A 227 -21.30 9.44 7.06
CA ARG A 227 -20.84 9.04 5.74
C ARG A 227 -21.26 7.61 5.43
N GLY A 228 -22.19 7.44 4.49
CA GLY A 228 -22.65 6.16 3.97
C GLY A 228 -21.96 5.79 2.66
N LEU A 229 -22.50 4.76 1.98
CA LEU A 229 -21.97 4.29 0.69
C LEU A 229 -22.04 5.38 -0.39
N ASP A 230 -23.08 6.23 -0.40
CA ASP A 230 -23.19 7.33 -1.37
C ASP A 230 -22.01 8.31 -1.22
N TRP A 231 -21.69 8.67 0.03
CA TRP A 231 -20.54 9.53 0.29
C TRP A 231 -19.21 8.87 -0.17
N VAL A 232 -19.06 7.57 0.09
CA VAL A 232 -17.88 6.80 -0.34
C VAL A 232 -17.79 6.80 -1.87
N GLN A 233 -18.90 6.52 -2.55
CA GLN A 233 -18.98 6.53 -4.00
C GLN A 233 -18.61 7.90 -4.60
N GLU A 234 -18.99 9.00 -3.95
CA GLU A 234 -18.73 10.35 -4.45
C GLU A 234 -17.32 10.86 -4.13
N ASN A 235 -16.71 10.46 -3.03
CA ASN A 235 -15.53 11.12 -2.50
C ASN A 235 -14.29 10.21 -2.41
N THR A 236 -14.45 8.90 -2.16
CA THR A 236 -13.32 7.98 -1.98
C THR A 236 -12.73 7.56 -3.32
N VAL A 237 -11.41 7.45 -3.38
CA VAL A 237 -10.64 6.97 -4.54
C VAL A 237 -10.18 5.53 -4.31
N ILE A 238 -9.68 5.22 -3.11
CA ILE A 238 -9.10 3.93 -2.77
C ILE A 238 -9.77 3.37 -1.52
N ILE A 239 -10.30 2.15 -1.63
CA ILE A 239 -10.78 1.32 -0.53
C ILE A 239 -9.73 0.26 -0.23
N HIS A 240 -9.34 0.13 1.03
CA HIS A 240 -8.33 -0.81 1.50
C HIS A 240 -8.91 -1.75 2.55
N TYR A 241 -9.05 -3.01 2.21
CA TYR A 241 -9.55 -4.06 3.10
C TYR A 241 -8.46 -4.56 4.05
N CYS A 242 -7.81 -3.61 4.74
CA CYS A 242 -6.69 -3.92 5.62
C CYS A 242 -7.10 -4.79 6.83
N GLY A 243 -6.19 -5.65 7.27
CA GLY A 243 -6.42 -6.52 8.43
C GLY A 243 -6.93 -7.92 8.07
N ALA A 244 -7.56 -8.61 9.01
CA ALA A 244 -8.00 -9.99 8.84
C ALA A 244 -9.37 -10.13 8.17
N ASN A 245 -10.18 -9.06 8.24
CA ASN A 245 -11.52 -8.99 7.64
C ASN A 245 -11.39 -8.70 6.14
N LYS A 246 -11.66 -9.69 5.31
CA LYS A 246 -11.43 -9.61 3.86
C LYS A 246 -12.72 -9.90 3.09
N PRO A 247 -13.06 -9.13 2.02
CA PRO A 247 -14.32 -9.29 1.29
C PRO A 247 -14.43 -10.62 0.53
N TRP A 248 -13.31 -11.31 0.29
CA TRP A 248 -13.27 -12.64 -0.33
C TRP A 248 -13.33 -13.81 0.65
N LYS A 249 -13.49 -13.51 1.96
CA LYS A 249 -13.66 -14.53 3.00
C LYS A 249 -15.11 -14.59 3.44
N GLU A 250 -15.52 -15.75 3.93
CA GLU A 250 -16.80 -15.90 4.61
C GLU A 250 -16.89 -14.96 5.81
N HIS A 251 -18.11 -14.46 6.07
CA HIS A 251 -18.42 -13.61 7.23
C HIS A 251 -17.66 -12.27 7.24
N TYR A 252 -17.58 -11.59 6.09
CA TYR A 252 -17.10 -10.21 6.07
C TYR A 252 -18.01 -9.32 6.95
N HIS A 253 -17.37 -8.44 7.72
CA HIS A 253 -18.06 -7.46 8.58
C HIS A 253 -17.75 -6.05 8.10
N GLY A 254 -18.72 -5.41 7.50
CA GLY A 254 -18.60 -4.05 6.98
C GLY A 254 -19.63 -3.78 5.90
N ILE A 255 -19.51 -2.63 5.26
CA ILE A 255 -20.41 -2.20 4.17
C ILE A 255 -19.68 -1.97 2.86
N LEU A 256 -18.34 -2.01 2.87
CA LEU A 256 -17.51 -1.69 1.69
C LEU A 256 -17.27 -2.88 0.76
N ASP A 257 -17.67 -4.10 1.14
CA ASP A 257 -17.50 -5.30 0.32
C ASP A 257 -18.29 -5.24 -1.01
N CYS A 258 -19.34 -4.43 -1.09
CA CYS A 258 -20.08 -4.22 -2.33
C CYS A 258 -19.17 -3.76 -3.48
N PHE A 259 -18.17 -2.91 -3.21
CA PHE A 259 -17.22 -2.45 -4.23
C PHE A 259 -16.25 -3.54 -4.71
N TYR A 260 -15.92 -4.51 -3.85
CA TYR A 260 -15.14 -5.68 -4.23
C TYR A 260 -16.00 -6.67 -5.01
N ASN A 261 -17.19 -6.95 -4.52
CA ASN A 261 -18.10 -7.94 -5.10
C ASN A 261 -18.53 -7.55 -6.52
N GLU A 262 -18.70 -6.26 -6.80
CA GLU A 262 -18.97 -5.74 -8.16
C GLU A 262 -17.89 -6.13 -9.18
N LEU A 263 -16.60 -6.23 -8.73
CA LEU A 263 -15.47 -6.55 -9.62
C LEU A 263 -15.31 -8.04 -9.88
N VAL A 264 -15.72 -8.89 -8.94
CA VAL A 264 -15.52 -10.34 -9.04
C VAL A 264 -16.76 -11.10 -9.51
N GLN A 265 -17.91 -10.44 -9.54
CA GLN A 265 -19.12 -11.02 -10.15
C GLN A 265 -18.96 -10.98 -11.67
N PRO A 266 -19.19 -12.10 -12.40
CA PRO A 266 -19.24 -12.05 -13.86
C PRO A 266 -20.38 -11.11 -14.27
N GLU A 267 -20.13 -10.23 -15.25
CA GLU A 267 -21.17 -9.45 -15.90
C GLU A 267 -22.30 -10.40 -16.34
N GLN A 268 -23.52 -10.19 -15.81
CA GLN A 268 -24.68 -10.97 -16.16
C GLN A 268 -25.18 -10.63 -17.58
#